data_d0ff63b73a17d030df0dc1ab5fcb8476
#
_entry.id   d0ff63b73a17d030df0dc1ab5fcb8476
#
_cell.length_a   1.000
_cell.length_b   1.000
_cell.length_c   1.000
_cell.angle_alpha   90.00
_cell.angle_beta   90.00
_cell.angle_gamma   90.00
#
_symmetry.space_group_name_H-M   'P 1'
#
loop_
_entity.id
_entity.type
_entity.pdbx_description
1 polymer ?
#
loop_
_entity_poly.entity_id
_entity_poly.type
_entity_poly.pdbx_seq_one_letter_code
_entity_poly.pdbx_strand_id
1 'polypeptide(L)'
;MKVKAYVSGVLTGGEEIVELKKFYERIADACTVAGIEAYVPHRVSDPVGNPDLTPEAVYDLDRRQVLDSNLLIAYIGLPSLGVGMEIEIARERNIPVVVLMEKDRRISRIARGNPAVIAEIHFTDYQDAIAQLTNWLKEWKA
;
A
#
# COMPACT_ATOMS: atom_id res chain seq x y z
N MET A 1 6.48 19.51 -9.42
CA MET A 1 5.37 18.56 -9.43
C MET A 1 5.47 17.65 -8.21
N LYS A 2 4.38 17.49 -7.48
CA LYS A 2 4.40 16.70 -6.25
C LYS A 2 4.25 15.21 -6.56
N VAL A 3 5.16 14.40 -6.05
CA VAL A 3 5.10 12.95 -6.19
C VAL A 3 4.15 12.39 -5.13
N LYS A 4 3.26 11.50 -5.53
CA LYS A 4 2.25 10.89 -4.66
C LYS A 4 2.44 9.38 -4.58
N ALA A 5 2.26 8.83 -3.39
CA ALA A 5 2.24 7.38 -3.17
C ALA A 5 0.90 6.97 -2.54
N TYR A 6 0.35 5.88 -3.02
CA TYR A 6 -0.84 5.25 -2.44
C TYR A 6 -0.38 4.12 -1.52
N VAL A 7 -0.79 4.15 -0.26
CA VAL A 7 -0.45 3.12 0.72
C VAL A 7 -1.57 2.11 0.78
N SER A 8 -1.35 0.94 0.19
CA SER A 8 -2.36 -0.12 0.07
C SER A 8 -2.13 -1.19 1.14
N GLY A 9 -3.19 -1.59 1.83
CA GLY A 9 -3.11 -2.63 2.83
C GLY A 9 -4.50 -3.07 3.29
N VAL A 10 -4.58 -4.29 3.81
CA VAL A 10 -5.84 -4.86 4.29
C VAL A 10 -6.43 -3.99 5.40
N LEU A 11 -7.73 -3.70 5.31
CA LEU A 11 -8.48 -2.87 6.27
C LEU A 11 -9.58 -3.63 7.00
N THR A 12 -9.85 -4.87 6.60
CA THR A 12 -10.89 -5.71 7.21
C THR A 12 -10.25 -6.98 7.77
N GLY A 13 -10.71 -7.42 8.92
CA GLY A 13 -10.18 -8.62 9.56
C GLY A 13 -10.21 -8.50 11.07
N GLY A 14 -9.35 -9.27 11.74
CA GLY A 14 -9.32 -9.36 13.20
C GLY A 14 -8.47 -8.29 13.88
N GLU A 15 -7.95 -8.66 15.04
CA GLU A 15 -7.18 -7.75 15.91
C GLU A 15 -5.93 -7.17 15.26
N GLU A 16 -5.35 -7.89 14.30
CA GLU A 16 -4.14 -7.45 13.61
C GLU A 16 -4.32 -6.11 12.88
N ILE A 17 -5.56 -5.76 12.53
CA ILE A 17 -5.84 -4.54 11.75
C ILE A 17 -5.42 -3.27 12.50
N VAL A 18 -5.55 -3.24 13.83
CA VAL A 18 -5.16 -2.07 14.63
C VAL A 18 -3.66 -1.79 14.46
N GLU A 19 -2.85 -2.83 14.60
CA GLU A 19 -1.38 -2.69 14.43
C GLU A 19 -1.00 -2.42 12.99
N LEU A 20 -1.72 -3.01 12.03
CA LEU A 20 -1.47 -2.77 10.61
C LEU A 20 -1.79 -1.33 10.23
N LYS A 21 -2.87 -0.74 10.76
CA LYS A 21 -3.18 0.68 10.51
C LYS A 21 -2.05 1.58 11.01
N LYS A 22 -1.48 1.28 12.17
CA LYS A 22 -0.32 2.00 12.67
C LYS A 22 0.88 1.84 11.75
N PHE A 23 1.08 0.65 11.22
CA PHE A 23 2.14 0.37 10.25
C PHE A 23 1.94 1.21 8.97
N TYR A 24 0.71 1.28 8.46
CA TYR A 24 0.42 2.10 7.27
C TYR A 24 0.71 3.58 7.52
N GLU A 25 0.43 4.08 8.72
CA GLU A 25 0.78 5.45 9.10
C GLU A 25 2.30 5.66 9.11
N ARG A 26 3.06 4.68 9.57
CA ARG A 26 4.52 4.75 9.55
C ARG A 26 5.07 4.72 8.11
N ILE A 27 4.44 3.97 7.22
CA ILE A 27 4.78 3.99 5.80
C ILE A 27 4.55 5.40 5.24
N ALA A 28 3.42 6.01 5.57
CA ALA A 28 3.11 7.37 5.15
C ALA A 28 4.15 8.37 5.66
N ASP A 29 4.58 8.24 6.91
CA ASP A 29 5.62 9.10 7.48
C ASP A 29 6.95 8.94 6.74
N ALA A 30 7.32 7.72 6.39
CA ALA A 30 8.54 7.47 5.60
C ALA A 30 8.46 8.14 4.23
N CYS A 31 7.30 8.12 3.59
CA CYS A 31 7.08 8.83 2.33
C CYS A 31 7.26 10.34 2.53
N THR A 32 6.66 10.91 3.56
CA THR A 32 6.74 12.34 3.86
C THR A 32 8.19 12.78 4.06
N VAL A 33 8.99 11.99 4.78
CA VAL A 33 10.42 12.27 4.97
C VAL A 33 11.16 12.27 3.63
N ALA A 34 10.74 11.44 2.70
CA ALA A 34 11.33 11.37 1.35
C ALA A 34 10.78 12.45 0.40
N GLY A 35 9.89 13.33 0.86
CA GLY A 35 9.28 14.36 0.02
C GLY A 35 8.13 13.86 -0.83
N ILE A 36 7.54 12.74 -0.47
CA ILE A 36 6.44 12.10 -1.21
C ILE A 36 5.14 12.27 -0.41
N GLU A 37 4.09 12.75 -1.07
CA GLU A 37 2.76 12.85 -0.46
C GLU A 37 2.12 11.47 -0.41
N ALA A 38 1.74 11.01 0.77
CA ALA A 38 1.13 9.69 0.94
C ALA A 38 -0.38 9.79 1.10
N TYR A 39 -1.10 8.95 0.35
CA TYR A 39 -2.53 8.74 0.54
C TYR A 39 -2.73 7.43 1.29
N VAL A 40 -3.45 7.48 2.40
CA VAL A 40 -3.73 6.31 3.23
C VAL A 40 -5.24 6.09 3.28
N PRO A 41 -5.76 5.03 2.64
CA PRO A 41 -7.20 4.81 2.50
C PRO A 41 -7.98 4.78 3.81
N HIS A 42 -7.41 4.22 4.88
CA HIS A 42 -8.16 4.11 6.14
C HIS A 42 -8.51 5.46 6.76
N ARG A 43 -7.86 6.55 6.34
CA ARG A 43 -8.19 7.89 6.79
C ARG A 43 -9.49 8.40 6.17
N VAL A 44 -9.91 7.84 5.05
CA VAL A 44 -11.01 8.36 4.23
C VAL A 44 -12.13 7.34 4.03
N SER A 45 -11.79 6.07 3.77
CA SER A 45 -12.75 5.03 3.37
C SER A 45 -12.70 3.78 4.25
N ASP A 46 -12.20 3.89 5.48
CA ASP A 46 -12.19 2.77 6.42
C ASP A 46 -13.62 2.26 6.64
N PRO A 47 -13.89 0.95 6.42
CA PRO A 47 -15.23 0.39 6.63
C PRO A 47 -15.78 0.61 8.03
N VAL A 48 -14.91 0.65 9.04
CA VAL A 48 -15.30 0.86 10.43
C VAL A 48 -15.56 2.34 10.72
N GLY A 49 -14.68 3.22 10.25
CA GLY A 49 -14.79 4.66 10.50
C GLY A 49 -15.74 5.39 9.56
N ASN A 50 -16.06 4.80 8.40
CA ASN A 50 -16.89 5.41 7.36
C ASN A 50 -17.92 4.39 6.84
N PRO A 51 -18.83 3.90 7.72
CA PRO A 51 -19.73 2.81 7.35
C PRO A 51 -20.79 3.20 6.31
N ASP A 52 -21.03 4.50 6.11
CA ASP A 52 -22.07 4.99 5.21
C ASP A 52 -21.61 5.11 3.76
N LEU A 53 -20.32 4.94 3.47
CA LEU A 53 -19.82 4.91 2.10
C LEU A 53 -20.29 3.63 1.40
N THR A 54 -20.90 3.80 0.22
CA THR A 54 -21.31 2.64 -0.58
C THR A 54 -20.09 1.94 -1.18
N PRO A 55 -20.21 0.63 -1.50
CA PRO A 55 -19.12 -0.06 -2.20
C PRO A 55 -18.72 0.64 -3.51
N GLU A 56 -19.70 1.15 -4.25
CA GLU A 56 -19.45 1.88 -5.51
C GLU A 56 -18.63 3.15 -5.26
N ALA A 57 -18.94 3.90 -4.20
CA ALA A 57 -18.21 5.11 -3.85
C ALA A 57 -16.78 4.80 -3.43
N VAL A 58 -16.58 3.73 -2.67
CA VAL A 58 -15.23 3.28 -2.26
C VAL A 58 -14.41 2.87 -3.47
N TYR A 59 -15.00 2.08 -4.38
CA TYR A 59 -14.32 1.66 -5.60
C TYR A 59 -13.87 2.88 -6.43
N ASP A 60 -14.77 3.80 -6.68
CA ASP A 60 -14.45 4.98 -7.49
C ASP A 60 -13.37 5.85 -6.84
N LEU A 61 -13.46 6.05 -5.53
CA LEU A 61 -12.50 6.86 -4.78
C LEU A 61 -11.11 6.21 -4.81
N ASP A 62 -11.03 4.95 -4.43
CA ASP A 62 -9.75 4.24 -4.32
C ASP A 62 -9.09 4.10 -5.71
N ARG A 63 -9.88 3.75 -6.73
CA ARG A 63 -9.37 3.67 -8.10
C ARG A 63 -8.78 5.00 -8.55
N ARG A 64 -9.49 6.12 -8.34
CA ARG A 64 -8.98 7.46 -8.72
C ARG A 64 -7.70 7.79 -7.99
N GLN A 65 -7.62 7.47 -6.70
CA GLN A 65 -6.44 7.75 -5.90
C GLN A 65 -5.22 6.92 -6.35
N VAL A 66 -5.44 5.65 -6.70
CA VAL A 66 -4.36 4.84 -7.29
C VAL A 66 -3.88 5.44 -8.60
N LEU A 67 -4.80 5.75 -9.51
CA LEU A 67 -4.47 6.28 -10.83
C LEU A 67 -3.80 7.65 -10.76
N ASP A 68 -4.04 8.40 -9.69
CA ASP A 68 -3.47 9.72 -9.46
C ASP A 68 -2.11 9.66 -8.76
N SER A 69 -1.65 8.47 -8.45
CA SER A 69 -0.39 8.25 -7.74
C SER A 69 0.74 7.92 -8.71
N ASN A 70 1.97 8.18 -8.26
CA ASN A 70 3.20 7.84 -8.98
C ASN A 70 3.81 6.52 -8.50
N LEU A 71 3.37 6.05 -7.33
CA LEU A 71 3.88 4.84 -6.69
C LEU A 71 2.77 4.21 -5.87
N LEU A 72 2.67 2.88 -5.89
CA LEU A 72 1.83 2.12 -4.98
C LEU A 72 2.74 1.34 -4.03
N ILE A 73 2.53 1.52 -2.74
CA ILE A 73 3.24 0.76 -1.70
C ILE A 73 2.21 -0.16 -1.05
N ALA A 74 2.35 -1.47 -1.24
CA ALA A 74 1.33 -2.43 -0.85
C ALA A 74 1.85 -3.43 0.16
N TYR A 75 1.16 -3.53 1.30
CA TYR A 75 1.37 -4.63 2.24
C TYR A 75 0.57 -5.84 1.77
N ILE A 76 1.26 -6.93 1.49
CA ILE A 76 0.64 -8.16 0.98
C ILE A 76 0.87 -9.37 1.89
N GLY A 77 1.28 -9.13 3.13
CA GLY A 77 1.51 -10.20 4.11
C GLY A 77 0.25 -10.96 4.53
N LEU A 78 -0.92 -10.34 4.38
CA LEU A 78 -2.22 -10.98 4.58
C LEU A 78 -3.03 -10.89 3.29
N PRO A 79 -3.81 -11.93 2.96
CA PRO A 79 -4.68 -11.89 1.78
C PRO A 79 -5.67 -10.74 1.84
N SER A 80 -5.83 -10.02 0.74
CA SER A 80 -6.80 -8.93 0.63
C SER A 80 -7.24 -8.80 -0.82
N LEU A 81 -8.54 -8.89 -1.04
CA LEU A 81 -9.11 -8.70 -2.38
C LEU A 81 -8.84 -7.28 -2.88
N GLY A 82 -9.06 -6.29 -2.01
CA GLY A 82 -8.88 -4.89 -2.38
C GLY A 82 -7.45 -4.56 -2.76
N VAL A 83 -6.47 -5.03 -1.99
CA VAL A 83 -5.06 -4.81 -2.30
C VAL A 83 -4.68 -5.42 -3.65
N GLY A 84 -5.14 -6.65 -3.92
CA GLY A 84 -4.89 -7.29 -5.21
C GLY A 84 -5.45 -6.49 -6.38
N MET A 85 -6.67 -5.95 -6.21
CA MET A 85 -7.29 -5.11 -7.23
C MET A 85 -6.51 -3.81 -7.43
N GLU A 86 -6.06 -3.18 -6.36
CA GLU A 86 -5.31 -1.93 -6.43
C GLU A 86 -3.98 -2.11 -7.15
N ILE A 87 -3.29 -3.23 -6.92
CA ILE A 87 -2.06 -3.56 -7.66
C ILE A 87 -2.35 -3.67 -9.16
N GLU A 88 -3.44 -4.33 -9.54
CA GLU A 88 -3.79 -4.48 -10.96
C GLU A 88 -4.23 -3.14 -11.58
N ILE A 89 -4.92 -2.30 -10.82
CA ILE A 89 -5.26 -0.95 -11.28
C ILE A 89 -3.97 -0.15 -11.56
N ALA A 90 -2.98 -0.24 -10.67
CA ALA A 90 -1.68 0.41 -10.88
C ALA A 90 -1.03 -0.08 -12.18
N ARG A 91 -1.10 -1.38 -12.44
CA ARG A 91 -0.55 -1.97 -13.65
C ARG A 91 -1.15 -1.38 -14.93
N GLU A 92 -2.44 -1.09 -14.94
CA GLU A 92 -3.13 -0.53 -16.11
C GLU A 92 -2.49 0.78 -16.62
N ARG A 93 -1.90 1.55 -15.73
CA ARG A 93 -1.29 2.85 -16.06
C ARG A 93 0.21 2.84 -15.84
N ASN A 94 0.83 1.67 -15.74
CA ASN A 94 2.27 1.52 -15.54
C ASN A 94 2.76 2.25 -14.29
N ILE A 95 1.96 2.28 -13.25
CA ILE A 95 2.35 2.82 -11.95
C ILE A 95 3.17 1.74 -11.23
N PRO A 96 4.41 2.03 -10.84
CA PRO A 96 5.25 1.03 -10.17
C PRO A 96 4.72 0.69 -8.79
N VAL A 97 4.91 -0.57 -8.39
CA VAL A 97 4.44 -1.11 -7.13
C VAL A 97 5.62 -1.67 -6.34
N VAL A 98 5.70 -1.30 -5.06
CA VAL A 98 6.59 -1.94 -4.09
C VAL A 98 5.72 -2.74 -3.14
N VAL A 99 6.03 -4.01 -2.95
CA VAL A 99 5.28 -4.88 -2.04
C VAL A 99 6.09 -5.17 -0.77
N LEU A 100 5.41 -5.18 0.38
CA LEU A 100 5.99 -5.48 1.67
C LEU A 100 5.34 -6.73 2.25
N MET A 101 6.14 -7.61 2.83
CA MET A 101 5.66 -8.87 3.41
C MET A 101 6.63 -9.38 4.47
N GLU A 102 6.10 -10.05 5.45
CA GLU A 102 6.94 -10.71 6.47
C GLU A 102 7.77 -11.83 5.82
N LYS A 103 9.01 -11.99 6.29
CA LYS A 103 9.83 -13.16 5.95
C LYS A 103 9.11 -14.43 6.42
N ASP A 104 9.36 -15.52 5.72
CA ASP A 104 8.87 -16.86 6.08
C ASP A 104 7.36 -17.03 6.02
N ARG A 105 6.64 -16.07 5.43
CA ARG A 105 5.20 -16.17 5.23
C ARG A 105 4.90 -16.57 3.79
N ARG A 106 3.91 -17.45 3.62
CA ARG A 106 3.46 -17.83 2.28
C ARG A 106 2.63 -16.68 1.71
N ILE A 107 3.05 -16.14 0.60
CA ILE A 107 2.47 -14.96 -0.03
C ILE A 107 1.87 -15.31 -1.38
N SER A 108 0.79 -14.62 -1.75
CA SER A 108 0.14 -14.77 -3.06
C SER A 108 1.14 -14.63 -4.20
N ARG A 109 1.28 -15.69 -5.00
CA ARG A 109 2.19 -15.68 -6.16
C ARG A 109 1.69 -14.78 -7.27
N ILE A 110 0.38 -14.67 -7.47
CA ILE A 110 -0.16 -13.77 -8.49
C ILE A 110 0.08 -12.30 -8.15
N ALA A 111 0.03 -11.95 -6.86
CA ALA A 111 0.35 -10.58 -6.43
C ALA A 111 1.84 -10.29 -6.62
N ARG A 112 2.72 -11.21 -6.21
CA ARG A 112 4.17 -11.04 -6.36
C ARG A 112 4.62 -11.02 -7.82
N GLY A 113 3.94 -11.78 -8.67
CA GLY A 113 4.27 -11.91 -10.09
C GLY A 113 3.68 -10.81 -10.97
N ASN A 114 2.91 -9.88 -10.42
CA ASN A 114 2.32 -8.81 -11.21
C ASN A 114 3.42 -7.95 -11.84
N PRO A 115 3.36 -7.68 -13.17
CA PRO A 115 4.41 -6.92 -13.87
C PRO A 115 4.65 -5.50 -13.32
N ALA A 116 3.69 -4.92 -12.59
CA ALA A 116 3.88 -3.61 -11.98
C ALA A 116 4.81 -3.65 -10.76
N VAL A 117 5.02 -4.82 -10.16
CA VAL A 117 5.88 -4.96 -8.97
C VAL A 117 7.34 -4.81 -9.37
N ILE A 118 7.99 -3.76 -8.87
CA ILE A 118 9.38 -3.45 -9.17
C ILE A 118 10.33 -3.78 -8.02
N ALA A 119 9.80 -3.99 -6.81
CA ALA A 119 10.62 -4.32 -5.65
C ALA A 119 9.78 -5.07 -4.62
N GLU A 120 10.44 -5.98 -3.90
CA GLU A 120 9.87 -6.69 -2.76
C GLU A 120 10.68 -6.36 -1.51
N ILE A 121 10.00 -6.00 -0.42
CA ILE A 121 10.61 -5.80 0.88
C ILE A 121 10.14 -6.92 1.79
N HIS A 122 11.05 -7.81 2.14
CA HIS A 122 10.82 -8.90 3.09
C HIS A 122 11.35 -8.46 4.44
N PHE A 123 10.50 -8.42 5.45
CA PHE A 123 10.87 -7.84 6.74
C PHE A 123 10.68 -8.82 7.90
N THR A 124 11.42 -8.60 8.98
CA THR A 124 11.31 -9.38 10.22
C THR A 124 10.27 -8.79 11.16
N ASP A 125 10.20 -7.44 11.22
CA ASP A 125 9.23 -6.70 12.01
C ASP A 125 8.94 -5.36 11.31
N TYR A 126 7.97 -4.61 11.84
CA TYR A 126 7.57 -3.35 11.20
C TYR A 126 8.70 -2.30 11.22
N GLN A 127 9.54 -2.28 12.26
CA GLN A 127 10.67 -1.36 12.29
C GLN A 127 11.66 -1.67 11.16
N ASP A 128 11.96 -2.95 10.93
CA ASP A 128 12.80 -3.38 9.82
C ASP A 128 12.18 -3.01 8.47
N ALA A 129 10.87 -3.20 8.33
CA ALA A 129 10.16 -2.82 7.11
C ALA A 129 10.33 -1.33 6.80
N ILE A 130 10.15 -0.48 7.80
CA ILE A 130 10.27 0.97 7.63
C ILE A 130 11.72 1.37 7.29
N ALA A 131 12.71 0.73 7.93
CA ALA A 131 14.12 0.99 7.62
C ALA A 131 14.44 0.64 6.16
N GLN A 132 14.00 -0.54 5.70
CA GLN A 132 14.22 -0.96 4.31
C GLN A 132 13.49 -0.04 3.32
N LEU A 133 12.24 0.31 3.63
CA LEU A 133 11.45 1.19 2.77
C LEU A 133 12.08 2.58 2.68
N THR A 134 12.51 3.14 3.80
CA THR A 134 13.16 4.45 3.84
C THR A 134 14.39 4.47 2.93
N ASN A 135 15.23 3.44 3.01
CA ASN A 135 16.39 3.33 2.14
C ASN A 135 16.01 3.20 0.67
N TRP A 136 14.99 2.40 0.38
CA TRP A 136 14.51 2.22 -0.99
C TRP A 136 13.98 3.54 -1.58
N LEU A 137 13.19 4.28 -0.79
CA LEU A 137 12.61 5.55 -1.23
C LEU A 137 13.68 6.62 -1.54
N LYS A 138 14.80 6.61 -0.84
CA LYS A 138 15.92 7.54 -1.11
C LYS A 138 16.51 7.34 -2.50
N GLU A 139 16.53 6.09 -2.97
CA GLU A 139 17.12 5.74 -4.26
C GLU A 139 16.11 5.81 -5.40
N TRP A 140 14.82 5.74 -5.08
CA TRP A 140 13.78 5.72 -6.09
C TRP A 140 13.54 7.11 -6.68
N LYS A 141 13.39 7.15 -8.02
CA LYS A 141 13.06 8.37 -8.76
C LYS A 141 11.76 8.12 -9.55
N ALA A 142 10.82 9.03 -9.38
CA ALA A 142 9.55 8.98 -10.08
C ALA A 142 9.72 9.19 -11.60
#